data_0224a2c803dff81cd5d34b0b092a0c2c
#
_entry.id   0224a2c803dff81cd5d34b0b092a0c2c
#
_cell.length_a   1.000
_cell.length_b   1.000
_cell.length_c   1.000
_cell.angle_alpha   90.00
_cell.angle_beta   90.00
_cell.angle_gamma   90.00
#
_symmetry.space_group_name_H-M   'P 1'
#
loop_
_entity.id
_entity.type
_entity.pdbx_description
1 polymer ?
#
loop_
_entity_poly.entity_id
_entity_poly.type
_entity_poly.pdbx_seq_one_letter_code
_entity_poly.pdbx_strand_id
1 'polypeptide(L)'
;MPEIQTNTLVDHGQLKIQVTSRQRAVPIPNATIEISYTGDPDSVLETVSTDENGQTPVVDLPAPPVEYSMSPSENQPYSEYNLKIHSDEYKPVTISGAQILSGVEGLQPVSMIPEETHTPTEEHPIVIGPHTLWGNYPPKIAESEIKPVNESGEIVLSRVVIPEYIIVHDGPVGDKTAQNYYVRYKDYIKNVAACEIYSTWPRATLEANILAIMSFTLNRVYTEWYRNKGHDFTITSSTAYDHKFIPGKTTYNSINTIVDEIFADYLSRPNVRQPILTQYCDGKKVSCPEWMTQWGSKYLGDQGYAPIEILRYYYGESMYINTAEQISGIPSSWPGYDLTIGSRGDKVRQIQQQLNRIAKDYPSLPTIAVDGVYGESTANAVRKFQNVFGLPETGVVDYPTWYKISEIYVGVSRIAELN
;
A
#
# COMPACT_ATOMS: atom_id res chain seq x y z
N MET A 1 -17.34 24.86 43.02
CA MET A 1 -16.22 24.64 42.11
C MET A 1 -16.83 24.50 40.74
N PRO A 2 -16.48 25.30 39.73
CA PRO A 2 -17.02 25.12 38.41
C PRO A 2 -16.41 23.85 37.82
N GLU A 3 -17.26 22.95 37.33
CA GLU A 3 -16.88 21.83 36.50
C GLU A 3 -16.13 22.35 35.26
N ILE A 4 -14.87 22.01 35.14
CA ILE A 4 -14.10 22.18 33.91
C ILE A 4 -14.69 21.15 32.97
N GLN A 5 -15.62 21.56 32.10
CA GLN A 5 -15.93 20.83 30.88
C GLN A 5 -14.62 20.79 30.06
N THR A 6 -13.91 19.70 30.14
CA THR A 6 -12.90 19.36 29.15
C THR A 6 -13.64 19.10 27.84
N ASN A 7 -13.74 20.12 27.04
CA ASN A 7 -14.10 20.00 25.63
C ASN A 7 -12.93 19.25 24.96
N THR A 8 -12.95 17.94 25.03
CA THR A 8 -12.06 17.10 24.22
C THR A 8 -12.47 17.37 22.76
N LEU A 9 -11.68 18.17 22.06
CA LEU A 9 -11.79 18.36 20.63
C LEU A 9 -11.64 16.96 20.01
N VAL A 10 -12.74 16.41 19.52
CA VAL A 10 -12.78 15.15 18.80
C VAL A 10 -12.72 15.53 17.33
N ASP A 11 -11.60 15.25 16.68
CA ASP A 11 -11.48 15.33 15.23
C ASP A 11 -12.12 14.11 14.57
N HIS A 12 -12.18 14.12 13.26
CA HIS A 12 -12.71 13.03 12.48
C HIS A 12 -11.75 12.60 11.38
N GLY A 13 -11.73 11.31 11.09
CA GLY A 13 -11.11 10.73 9.91
C GLY A 13 -12.14 9.97 9.10
N GLN A 14 -11.79 9.60 7.89
CA GLN A 14 -12.69 8.93 6.97
C GLN A 14 -12.25 7.49 6.72
N LEU A 15 -13.20 6.58 6.52
CA LEU A 15 -12.96 5.19 6.18
C LEU A 15 -13.82 4.77 5.00
N LYS A 16 -13.19 4.21 3.98
CA LYS A 16 -13.84 3.50 2.89
C LYS A 16 -13.41 2.03 2.93
N ILE A 17 -14.37 1.12 2.80
CA ILE A 17 -14.10 -0.32 2.84
C ILE A 17 -14.37 -0.89 1.45
N GLN A 18 -13.43 -1.69 0.96
CA GLN A 18 -13.57 -2.41 -0.31
C GLN A 18 -13.54 -3.91 -0.07
N VAL A 19 -14.63 -4.58 -0.43
CA VAL A 19 -14.81 -6.02 -0.22
C VAL A 19 -14.75 -6.74 -1.56
N THR A 20 -13.83 -7.72 -1.66
CA THR A 20 -13.62 -8.53 -2.86
C THR A 20 -13.58 -10.02 -2.54
N SER A 21 -13.87 -10.86 -3.51
CA SER A 21 -13.65 -12.30 -3.40
C SER A 21 -12.15 -12.62 -3.53
N ARG A 22 -11.62 -13.37 -2.56
CA ARG A 22 -10.19 -13.76 -2.54
C ARG A 22 -9.77 -14.56 -3.79
N GLN A 23 -10.67 -15.37 -4.35
CA GLN A 23 -10.36 -16.25 -5.48
C GLN A 23 -10.31 -15.50 -6.82
N ARG A 24 -11.04 -14.39 -6.98
CA ARG A 24 -11.25 -13.72 -8.26
C ARG A 24 -10.92 -12.25 -8.28
N ALA A 25 -10.62 -11.64 -7.14
CA ALA A 25 -10.50 -10.18 -7.00
C ALA A 25 -11.70 -9.40 -7.58
N VAL A 26 -12.88 -10.03 -7.61
CA VAL A 26 -14.13 -9.41 -8.05
C VAL A 26 -14.86 -8.78 -6.87
N PRO A 27 -15.59 -7.68 -7.07
CA PRO A 27 -16.31 -7.01 -6.00
C PRO A 27 -17.42 -7.89 -5.42
N ILE A 28 -17.68 -7.74 -4.12
CA ILE A 28 -18.81 -8.37 -3.42
C ILE A 28 -19.82 -7.27 -3.08
N PRO A 29 -20.94 -7.18 -3.79
CA PRO A 29 -21.99 -6.23 -3.49
C PRO A 29 -22.84 -6.68 -2.29
N ASN A 30 -23.51 -5.73 -1.63
CA ASN A 30 -24.41 -5.95 -0.50
C ASN A 30 -23.77 -6.67 0.70
N ALA A 31 -22.45 -6.67 0.81
CA ALA A 31 -21.79 -7.10 2.05
C ALA A 31 -22.12 -6.08 3.14
N THR A 32 -22.53 -6.55 4.31
CA THR A 32 -22.85 -5.71 5.47
C THR A 32 -21.61 -5.58 6.37
N ILE A 33 -21.30 -4.38 6.79
CA ILE A 33 -20.16 -4.07 7.66
C ILE A 33 -20.69 -3.36 8.91
N GLU A 34 -20.46 -3.96 10.08
CA GLU A 34 -20.68 -3.34 11.37
C GLU A 34 -19.37 -2.75 11.88
N ILE A 35 -19.41 -1.48 12.30
CA ILE A 35 -18.26 -0.72 12.80
C ILE A 35 -18.47 -0.41 14.27
N SER A 36 -17.52 -0.77 15.12
CA SER A 36 -17.52 -0.46 16.55
C SER A 36 -16.12 -0.04 17.02
N TYR A 37 -15.99 0.60 18.19
CA TYR A 37 -14.67 0.81 18.77
C TYR A 37 -14.03 -0.53 19.18
N THR A 38 -12.71 -0.65 19.01
CA THR A 38 -11.99 -1.86 19.45
C THR A 38 -12.12 -2.10 20.95
N GLY A 39 -12.20 -1.03 21.76
CA GLY A 39 -12.40 -1.12 23.20
C GLY A 39 -13.85 -1.42 23.65
N ASP A 40 -14.83 -1.34 22.73
CA ASP A 40 -16.23 -1.61 22.97
C ASP A 40 -16.87 -2.29 21.74
N PRO A 41 -16.52 -3.57 21.49
CA PRO A 41 -16.87 -4.27 20.25
C PRO A 41 -18.37 -4.63 20.13
N ASP A 42 -19.12 -4.54 21.21
CA ASP A 42 -20.56 -4.85 21.24
C ASP A 42 -21.45 -3.63 20.96
N SER A 43 -20.88 -2.43 21.04
CA SER A 43 -21.58 -1.18 20.72
C SER A 43 -21.33 -0.77 19.27
N VAL A 44 -22.24 -1.17 18.38
CA VAL A 44 -22.18 -0.81 16.95
C VAL A 44 -22.42 0.70 16.81
N LEU A 45 -21.47 1.40 16.20
CA LEU A 45 -21.55 2.84 15.91
C LEU A 45 -22.23 3.08 14.55
N GLU A 46 -21.81 2.32 13.54
CA GLU A 46 -22.28 2.45 12.16
C GLU A 46 -22.49 1.06 11.53
N THR A 47 -23.49 0.96 10.66
CA THR A 47 -23.69 -0.21 9.79
C THR A 47 -23.81 0.28 8.36
N VAL A 48 -22.95 -0.20 7.49
CA VAL A 48 -22.92 0.17 6.07
C VAL A 48 -22.92 -1.06 5.20
N SER A 49 -23.26 -0.89 3.91
CA SER A 49 -23.25 -1.97 2.93
C SER A 49 -22.45 -1.56 1.70
N THR A 50 -21.87 -2.56 1.02
CA THR A 50 -21.16 -2.34 -0.23
C THR A 50 -22.10 -2.17 -1.42
N ASP A 51 -21.68 -1.30 -2.34
CA ASP A 51 -22.32 -1.09 -3.64
C ASP A 51 -21.95 -2.19 -4.65
N GLU A 52 -22.35 -2.02 -5.90
CA GLU A 52 -22.05 -2.95 -7.01
C GLU A 52 -20.56 -3.09 -7.32
N ASN A 53 -19.72 -2.18 -6.87
CA ASN A 53 -18.25 -2.25 -6.98
C ASN A 53 -17.58 -2.86 -5.72
N GLY A 54 -18.39 -3.36 -4.77
CA GLY A 54 -17.88 -3.88 -3.50
C GLY A 54 -17.37 -2.80 -2.55
N GLN A 55 -17.79 -1.53 -2.71
CA GLN A 55 -17.32 -0.40 -1.93
C GLN A 55 -18.42 0.15 -1.03
N THR A 56 -18.08 0.51 0.20
CA THR A 56 -18.97 1.25 1.07
C THR A 56 -19.00 2.74 0.69
N PRO A 57 -20.05 3.48 1.09
CA PRO A 57 -19.91 4.92 1.25
C PRO A 57 -18.71 5.25 2.14
N VAL A 58 -18.19 6.45 2.03
CA VAL A 58 -17.18 6.97 2.97
C VAL A 58 -17.85 7.19 4.33
N VAL A 59 -17.30 6.58 5.38
CA VAL A 59 -17.80 6.69 6.75
C VAL A 59 -16.92 7.68 7.49
N ASP A 60 -17.54 8.67 8.14
CA ASP A 60 -16.87 9.65 8.97
C ASP A 60 -16.82 9.14 10.42
N LEU A 61 -15.62 8.95 10.95
CA LEU A 61 -15.39 8.30 12.24
C LEU A 61 -14.57 9.21 13.17
N PRO A 62 -14.91 9.27 14.48
CA PRO A 62 -14.14 10.00 15.49
C PRO A 62 -12.66 9.58 15.50
N ALA A 63 -11.77 10.59 15.54
CA ALA A 63 -10.32 10.40 15.60
C ALA A 63 -9.71 11.39 16.60
N PRO A 64 -8.52 11.10 17.17
CA PRO A 64 -7.82 12.05 18.03
C PRO A 64 -7.39 13.29 17.24
N PRO A 65 -7.08 14.40 17.94
CA PRO A 65 -6.56 15.61 17.31
C PRO A 65 -5.37 15.32 16.38
N VAL A 66 -5.36 15.97 15.20
CA VAL A 66 -4.31 15.76 14.18
C VAL A 66 -2.90 16.02 14.74
N GLU A 67 -2.77 16.93 15.69
CA GLU A 67 -1.51 17.29 16.34
C GLU A 67 -0.79 16.10 16.98
N TYR A 68 -1.54 15.05 17.40
CA TYR A 68 -0.94 13.85 18.00
C TYR A 68 -0.13 13.03 16.98
N SER A 69 -0.40 13.17 15.70
CA SER A 69 0.37 12.56 14.62
C SER A 69 1.43 13.50 14.02
N MET A 70 1.44 14.79 14.40
CA MET A 70 2.32 15.79 13.82
C MET A 70 3.61 16.02 14.59
N SER A 71 3.71 15.53 15.83
CA SER A 71 4.91 15.57 16.65
C SER A 71 4.99 14.33 17.54
N PRO A 72 6.19 13.90 17.99
CA PRO A 72 6.32 12.83 18.97
C PRO A 72 5.53 13.16 20.24
N SER A 73 4.61 12.28 20.63
CA SER A 73 3.67 12.49 21.72
C SER A 73 3.45 11.19 22.49
N GLU A 74 3.06 11.31 23.77
CA GLU A 74 2.58 10.19 24.58
C GLU A 74 1.09 9.87 24.31
N ASN A 75 0.40 10.70 23.50
CA ASN A 75 -0.99 10.49 23.14
C ASN A 75 -1.07 9.61 21.88
N GLN A 76 -1.99 8.64 21.89
CA GLN A 76 -2.24 7.80 20.71
C GLN A 76 -2.80 8.65 19.56
N PRO A 77 -2.17 8.63 18.36
CA PRO A 77 -2.53 9.55 17.27
C PRO A 77 -3.67 9.05 16.38
N TYR A 78 -4.30 7.92 16.70
CA TYR A 78 -5.38 7.31 15.93
C TYR A 78 -6.41 6.66 16.86
N SER A 79 -7.65 6.57 16.40
CA SER A 79 -8.66 5.68 16.98
C SER A 79 -8.57 4.29 16.36
N GLU A 80 -9.00 3.26 17.11
CA GLU A 80 -9.01 1.88 16.66
C GLU A 80 -10.45 1.35 16.60
N TYR A 81 -10.79 0.75 15.46
CA TYR A 81 -12.13 0.23 15.18
C TYR A 81 -12.11 -1.26 14.86
N ASN A 82 -13.15 -1.94 15.27
CA ASN A 82 -13.48 -3.28 14.80
C ASN A 82 -14.43 -3.19 13.61
N LEU A 83 -14.18 -4.02 12.62
CA LEU A 83 -15.02 -4.19 11.45
C LEU A 83 -15.48 -5.65 11.39
N LYS A 84 -16.79 -5.89 11.44
CA LYS A 84 -17.38 -7.22 11.23
C LYS A 84 -18.06 -7.22 9.86
N ILE A 85 -17.54 -8.01 8.93
CA ILE A 85 -17.99 -8.07 7.55
C ILE A 85 -18.72 -9.38 7.29
N HIS A 86 -19.95 -9.29 6.79
CA HIS A 86 -20.80 -10.42 6.46
C HIS A 86 -21.35 -10.32 5.04
N SER A 87 -21.42 -11.48 4.37
CA SER A 87 -22.09 -11.66 3.08
C SER A 87 -22.55 -13.13 2.97
N ASP A 88 -23.76 -13.37 2.43
CA ASP A 88 -24.46 -14.66 2.49
C ASP A 88 -23.71 -15.86 1.91
N GLU A 89 -22.84 -15.65 0.92
CA GLU A 89 -22.12 -16.73 0.22
C GLU A 89 -20.64 -16.82 0.65
N TYR A 90 -20.24 -16.06 1.69
CA TYR A 90 -18.85 -15.93 2.07
C TYR A 90 -18.67 -16.13 3.57
N LYS A 91 -17.50 -16.65 3.95
CA LYS A 91 -17.09 -16.70 5.35
C LYS A 91 -16.97 -15.28 5.91
N PRO A 92 -17.54 -15.01 7.10
CA PRO A 92 -17.43 -13.70 7.72
C PRO A 92 -15.97 -13.35 7.99
N VAL A 93 -15.65 -12.06 7.99
CA VAL A 93 -14.32 -11.54 8.29
C VAL A 93 -14.43 -10.52 9.42
N THR A 94 -13.58 -10.66 10.43
CA THR A 94 -13.45 -9.68 11.50
C THR A 94 -12.06 -9.05 11.44
N ILE A 95 -12.02 -7.73 11.44
CA ILE A 95 -10.78 -6.93 11.56
C ILE A 95 -10.86 -6.18 12.88
N SER A 96 -9.83 -6.30 13.71
CA SER A 96 -9.71 -5.60 14.98
C SER A 96 -8.53 -4.64 14.96
N GLY A 97 -8.75 -3.39 15.34
CA GLY A 97 -7.70 -2.38 15.44
C GLY A 97 -7.49 -1.59 14.13
N ALA A 98 -8.50 -1.49 13.25
CA ALA A 98 -8.43 -0.60 12.08
C ALA A 98 -8.16 0.84 12.54
N GLN A 99 -7.04 1.43 12.08
CA GLN A 99 -6.54 2.71 12.58
C GLN A 99 -7.07 3.88 11.76
N ILE A 100 -7.72 4.82 12.41
CA ILE A 100 -8.29 6.03 11.79
C ILE A 100 -7.54 7.26 12.32
N LEU A 101 -6.91 7.98 11.41
CA LEU A 101 -6.20 9.23 11.65
C LEU A 101 -7.09 10.42 11.29
N SER A 102 -6.94 11.52 12.02
CA SER A 102 -7.68 12.76 11.76
C SER A 102 -7.38 13.35 10.38
N GLY A 103 -8.42 13.82 9.69
CA GLY A 103 -8.31 14.60 8.45
C GLY A 103 -7.85 13.82 7.22
N VAL A 104 -7.78 12.48 7.30
CA VAL A 104 -7.36 11.64 6.17
C VAL A 104 -8.37 10.53 5.88
N GLU A 105 -8.42 10.08 4.63
CA GLU A 105 -9.23 8.96 4.20
C GLU A 105 -8.42 7.66 4.24
N GLY A 106 -8.89 6.72 5.08
CA GLY A 106 -8.42 5.35 5.13
C GLY A 106 -9.16 4.47 4.12
N LEU A 107 -8.44 3.55 3.50
CA LEU A 107 -8.97 2.48 2.68
C LEU A 107 -8.71 1.14 3.36
N GLN A 108 -9.78 0.41 3.66
CA GLN A 108 -9.70 -0.94 4.23
C GLN A 108 -10.01 -1.99 3.16
N PRO A 109 -9.00 -2.66 2.61
CA PRO A 109 -9.24 -3.79 1.74
C PRO A 109 -9.65 -5.02 2.56
N VAL A 110 -10.68 -5.73 2.08
CA VAL A 110 -11.16 -6.97 2.67
C VAL A 110 -11.30 -8.02 1.57
N SER A 111 -10.71 -9.19 1.80
CA SER A 111 -10.83 -10.34 0.90
C SER A 111 -11.58 -11.47 1.59
N MET A 112 -12.77 -11.81 1.08
CA MET A 112 -13.61 -12.86 1.65
C MET A 112 -13.46 -14.19 0.88
N ILE A 113 -13.56 -15.31 1.58
CA ILE A 113 -13.48 -16.66 1.03
C ILE A 113 -14.90 -17.19 0.86
N PRO A 114 -15.27 -17.72 -0.34
CA PRO A 114 -16.56 -18.38 -0.51
C PRO A 114 -16.78 -19.55 0.46
N GLU A 115 -18.00 -19.75 0.92
CA GLU A 115 -18.35 -20.78 1.91
C GLU A 115 -18.21 -22.21 1.41
N GLU A 116 -18.28 -22.45 0.10
CA GLU A 116 -18.18 -23.79 -0.54
C GLU A 116 -16.81 -24.50 -0.35
N THR A 117 -15.82 -23.85 0.22
CA THR A 117 -14.57 -24.49 0.57
C THR A 117 -14.73 -25.22 1.91
N HIS A 118 -14.98 -26.53 1.86
CA HIS A 118 -15.18 -27.46 2.99
C HIS A 118 -14.00 -27.60 3.97
N THR A 119 -13.17 -26.60 4.15
CA THR A 119 -12.15 -26.59 5.18
C THR A 119 -12.70 -25.82 6.39
N PRO A 120 -12.88 -26.47 7.56
CA PRO A 120 -13.13 -25.74 8.79
C PRO A 120 -11.89 -24.93 9.10
N THR A 121 -11.88 -23.68 8.70
CA THR A 121 -10.87 -22.73 9.15
C THR A 121 -11.46 -22.06 10.38
N GLU A 122 -10.81 -22.21 11.52
CA GLU A 122 -11.15 -21.40 12.69
C GLU A 122 -11.04 -19.93 12.25
N GLU A 123 -12.12 -19.18 12.49
CA GLU A 123 -12.16 -17.76 12.20
C GLU A 123 -11.31 -17.02 13.22
N HIS A 124 -10.07 -16.76 12.86
CA HIS A 124 -9.24 -15.87 13.65
C HIS A 124 -9.43 -14.43 13.14
N PRO A 125 -9.77 -13.47 14.03
CA PRO A 125 -9.83 -12.07 13.63
C PRO A 125 -8.47 -11.60 13.12
N ILE A 126 -8.47 -10.81 12.07
CA ILE A 126 -7.29 -10.08 11.62
C ILE A 126 -7.03 -8.97 12.65
N VAL A 127 -5.90 -9.05 13.36
CA VAL A 127 -5.55 -8.07 14.38
C VAL A 127 -4.50 -7.11 13.85
N ILE A 128 -4.85 -5.83 13.79
CA ILE A 128 -3.93 -4.75 13.42
C ILE A 128 -3.23 -4.26 14.68
N GLY A 129 -1.94 -4.54 14.79
CA GLY A 129 -1.13 -4.10 15.91
C GLY A 129 -0.77 -2.61 15.86
N PRO A 130 -0.12 -2.07 16.91
CA PRO A 130 0.23 -0.66 16.99
C PRO A 130 1.10 -0.18 15.81
N HIS A 131 0.90 1.07 15.42
CA HIS A 131 1.76 1.76 14.46
C HIS A 131 3.21 1.86 14.96
N THR A 132 4.23 1.78 14.08
CA THR A 132 5.64 1.73 14.51
C THR A 132 6.09 2.97 15.27
N LEU A 133 5.60 4.14 14.89
CA LEU A 133 5.91 5.39 15.59
C LEU A 133 5.23 5.51 16.97
N TRP A 134 4.20 4.70 17.24
CA TRP A 134 3.50 4.67 18.52
C TRP A 134 3.89 3.47 19.39
N GLY A 135 3.92 2.26 18.84
CA GLY A 135 4.27 1.02 19.52
C GLY A 135 5.75 0.94 19.92
N ASN A 136 6.11 -0.12 20.64
CA ASN A 136 7.49 -0.43 21.00
C ASN A 136 8.00 -1.53 20.08
N TYR A 137 8.99 -1.21 19.29
CA TYR A 137 9.60 -2.12 18.33
C TYR A 137 11.13 -2.21 18.55
N PRO A 138 11.75 -3.35 18.27
CA PRO A 138 13.20 -3.48 18.40
C PRO A 138 13.93 -2.59 17.38
N PRO A 139 15.14 -2.13 17.73
CA PRO A 139 15.97 -1.41 16.78
C PRO A 139 16.35 -2.30 15.60
N LYS A 140 16.50 -1.69 14.42
CA LYS A 140 16.92 -2.36 13.21
C LYS A 140 18.40 -2.77 13.30
N ILE A 141 18.71 -3.99 12.87
CA ILE A 141 20.07 -4.51 12.78
C ILE A 141 20.79 -3.79 11.64
N ALA A 142 21.95 -3.20 11.93
CA ALA A 142 22.74 -2.49 10.95
C ALA A 142 23.32 -3.43 9.89
N GLU A 143 23.17 -3.06 8.62
CA GLU A 143 23.70 -3.79 7.48
C GLU A 143 24.41 -2.81 6.52
N SER A 144 25.32 -3.33 5.69
CA SER A 144 25.97 -2.51 4.66
C SER A 144 24.96 -1.97 3.65
N GLU A 145 25.07 -0.70 3.28
CA GLU A 145 24.22 -0.03 2.30
C GLU A 145 24.22 -0.76 0.94
N ILE A 146 25.40 -1.16 0.50
CA ILE A 146 25.61 -1.98 -0.70
C ILE A 146 26.04 -3.36 -0.24
N LYS A 147 25.29 -4.39 -0.62
CA LYS A 147 25.63 -5.77 -0.31
C LYS A 147 26.79 -6.23 -1.19
N PRO A 148 27.79 -6.91 -0.63
CA PRO A 148 28.84 -7.52 -1.45
C PRO A 148 28.21 -8.53 -2.40
N VAL A 149 28.63 -8.50 -3.67
CA VAL A 149 28.31 -9.56 -4.62
C VAL A 149 29.17 -10.76 -4.20
N ASN A 150 28.56 -11.86 -3.78
CA ASN A 150 29.28 -13.03 -3.36
C ASN A 150 30.01 -13.65 -4.56
N GLU A 151 31.29 -13.96 -4.36
CA GLU A 151 32.11 -14.73 -5.32
C GLU A 151 31.61 -16.17 -5.50
N SER A 152 30.67 -16.63 -4.68
CA SER A 152 30.11 -17.99 -4.65
C SER A 152 29.12 -18.30 -5.78
N GLY A 153 28.83 -17.36 -6.69
CA GLY A 153 27.91 -17.58 -7.80
C GLY A 153 26.43 -17.54 -7.40
N GLU A 154 26.11 -16.91 -6.27
CA GLU A 154 24.73 -16.66 -5.85
C GLU A 154 24.00 -15.76 -6.84
N ILE A 155 22.71 -16.05 -7.02
CA ILE A 155 21.87 -15.34 -8.01
C ILE A 155 21.66 -13.90 -7.55
N VAL A 156 22.27 -12.98 -8.28
CA VAL A 156 21.96 -11.55 -8.21
C VAL A 156 21.29 -11.19 -9.53
N LEU A 157 20.18 -10.46 -9.48
CA LEU A 157 19.51 -10.04 -10.71
C LEU A 157 20.44 -9.15 -11.54
N SER A 158 20.45 -9.31 -12.86
CA SER A 158 21.29 -8.51 -13.77
C SER A 158 20.82 -7.06 -13.89
N ARG A 159 19.59 -6.78 -13.50
CA ARG A 159 18.94 -5.46 -13.54
C ARG A 159 17.92 -5.34 -12.39
N VAL A 160 17.54 -4.11 -12.08
CA VAL A 160 16.46 -3.85 -11.12
C VAL A 160 15.13 -4.13 -11.81
N VAL A 161 14.33 -4.97 -11.18
CA VAL A 161 13.00 -5.39 -11.66
C VAL A 161 12.00 -5.12 -10.55
N ILE A 162 10.89 -4.48 -10.88
CA ILE A 162 9.74 -4.43 -9.98
C ILE A 162 9.05 -5.79 -10.03
N PRO A 163 9.05 -6.56 -8.95
CA PRO A 163 8.42 -7.88 -8.93
C PRO A 163 6.89 -7.75 -8.92
N GLU A 164 6.20 -8.76 -9.40
CA GLU A 164 4.74 -8.82 -9.29
C GLU A 164 4.32 -8.98 -7.82
N TYR A 165 5.00 -9.88 -7.10
CA TYR A 165 4.72 -10.20 -5.69
C TYR A 165 5.98 -10.09 -4.85
N ILE A 166 5.77 -9.70 -3.59
CA ILE A 166 6.71 -9.83 -2.48
C ILE A 166 6.22 -11.00 -1.61
N ILE A 167 7.11 -11.93 -1.29
CA ILE A 167 6.82 -12.98 -0.32
C ILE A 167 7.29 -12.48 1.04
N VAL A 168 6.31 -12.16 1.90
CA VAL A 168 6.55 -11.63 3.24
C VAL A 168 6.48 -12.75 4.27
N HIS A 169 7.57 -12.99 4.96
CA HIS A 169 7.61 -13.88 6.12
C HIS A 169 7.14 -13.11 7.36
N ASP A 170 6.00 -13.50 7.93
CA ASP A 170 5.36 -12.73 9.01
C ASP A 170 5.96 -13.04 10.38
N GLY A 171 7.23 -12.75 10.53
CA GLY A 171 7.99 -12.96 11.75
C GLY A 171 9.49 -12.69 11.56
N PRO A 172 10.31 -12.92 12.59
CA PRO A 172 11.76 -12.86 12.47
C PRO A 172 12.29 -14.03 11.62
N VAL A 173 13.42 -13.83 10.98
CA VAL A 173 14.04 -14.77 10.00
C VAL A 173 14.10 -16.23 10.48
N GLY A 174 14.30 -16.46 11.76
CA GLY A 174 14.44 -17.82 12.33
C GLY A 174 13.14 -18.50 12.73
N ASP A 175 12.01 -17.84 12.63
CA ASP A 175 10.71 -18.39 13.03
C ASP A 175 10.14 -19.28 11.92
N LYS A 176 10.31 -20.58 12.06
CA LYS A 176 9.81 -21.57 11.10
C LYS A 176 8.29 -21.79 11.17
N THR A 177 7.61 -21.20 12.15
CA THR A 177 6.14 -21.30 12.31
C THR A 177 5.41 -20.10 11.69
N ALA A 178 6.14 -19.04 11.37
CA ALA A 178 5.59 -17.85 10.76
C ALA A 178 5.08 -18.13 9.34
N GLN A 179 3.95 -17.52 9.01
CA GLN A 179 3.30 -17.67 7.71
C GLN A 179 3.99 -16.81 6.66
N ASN A 180 4.07 -17.31 5.41
CA ASN A 180 4.49 -16.53 4.26
C ASN A 180 3.26 -15.97 3.52
N TYR A 181 3.23 -14.64 3.32
CA TYR A 181 2.19 -13.96 2.57
C TYR A 181 2.70 -13.55 1.19
N TYR A 182 1.95 -13.88 0.14
CA TYR A 182 2.18 -13.41 -1.23
C TYR A 182 1.43 -12.11 -1.44
N VAL A 183 2.13 -10.99 -1.48
CA VAL A 183 1.54 -9.64 -1.54
C VAL A 183 2.01 -8.94 -2.81
N ARG A 184 1.10 -8.36 -3.58
CA ARG A 184 1.49 -7.55 -4.76
C ARG A 184 2.43 -6.43 -4.32
N TYR A 185 3.44 -6.13 -5.14
CA TYR A 185 4.50 -5.19 -4.76
C TYR A 185 3.95 -3.84 -4.29
N LYS A 186 3.04 -3.22 -5.06
CA LYS A 186 2.46 -1.93 -4.65
C LYS A 186 1.67 -2.02 -3.35
N ASP A 187 0.89 -3.09 -3.17
CA ASP A 187 0.11 -3.31 -1.94
C ASP A 187 1.03 -3.53 -0.73
N TYR A 188 2.17 -4.20 -0.93
CA TYR A 188 3.20 -4.34 0.08
C TYR A 188 3.77 -2.96 0.49
N ILE A 189 4.15 -2.12 -0.48
CA ILE A 189 4.69 -0.77 -0.19
C ILE A 189 3.63 0.11 0.51
N LYS A 190 2.38 0.10 0.06
CA LYS A 190 1.27 0.83 0.70
C LYS A 190 1.05 0.39 2.15
N ASN A 191 1.07 -0.91 2.39
CA ASN A 191 0.93 -1.50 3.72
C ASN A 191 2.07 -1.08 4.65
N VAL A 192 3.32 -1.27 4.21
CA VAL A 192 4.51 -0.89 4.98
C VAL A 192 4.50 0.61 5.28
N ALA A 193 4.26 1.46 4.29
CA ALA A 193 4.21 2.91 4.51
C ALA A 193 3.11 3.28 5.52
N ALA A 194 1.92 2.65 5.45
CA ALA A 194 0.85 2.85 6.43
C ALA A 194 1.18 2.33 7.84
N CYS A 195 2.15 1.43 7.98
CA CYS A 195 2.67 0.96 9.28
C CYS A 195 3.78 1.84 9.84
N GLU A 196 4.55 2.52 8.97
CA GLU A 196 5.83 3.15 9.30
C GLU A 196 5.76 4.68 9.40
N ILE A 197 4.84 5.35 8.68
CA ILE A 197 4.70 6.81 8.67
C ILE A 197 3.24 7.23 8.77
N TYR A 198 2.98 8.39 9.38
CA TYR A 198 1.62 8.92 9.44
C TYR A 198 1.24 9.63 8.15
N SER A 199 0.09 9.25 7.61
CA SER A 199 -0.45 9.81 6.36
C SER A 199 -0.83 11.30 6.44
N THR A 200 -0.85 11.86 7.63
CA THR A 200 -1.05 13.28 7.93
C THR A 200 0.18 14.16 7.63
N TRP A 201 1.34 13.54 7.39
CA TRP A 201 2.59 14.26 7.16
C TRP A 201 2.63 14.96 5.79
N PRO A 202 3.48 16.01 5.63
CA PRO A 202 3.64 16.69 4.35
C PRO A 202 4.00 15.71 3.22
N ARG A 203 3.47 15.95 2.02
CA ARG A 203 3.69 15.10 0.85
C ARG A 203 5.18 14.81 0.60
N ALA A 204 6.05 15.84 0.70
CA ALA A 204 7.49 15.65 0.49
C ALA A 204 8.10 14.67 1.50
N THR A 205 7.65 14.69 2.76
CA THR A 205 8.06 13.72 3.77
C THR A 205 7.58 12.32 3.45
N LEU A 206 6.30 12.19 3.08
CA LEU A 206 5.72 10.88 2.69
C LEU A 206 6.50 10.29 1.52
N GLU A 207 6.74 11.08 0.47
CA GLU A 207 7.46 10.64 -0.73
C GLU A 207 8.90 10.22 -0.43
N ALA A 208 9.64 10.98 0.38
CA ALA A 208 10.99 10.61 0.79
C ALA A 208 11.03 9.28 1.55
N ASN A 209 10.12 9.07 2.50
CA ASN A 209 10.05 7.81 3.25
C ASN A 209 9.61 6.63 2.35
N ILE A 210 8.64 6.83 1.45
CA ILE A 210 8.18 5.80 0.51
C ILE A 210 9.32 5.40 -0.44
N LEU A 211 10.10 6.36 -0.96
CA LEU A 211 11.29 6.07 -1.78
C LEU A 211 12.33 5.26 -0.99
N ALA A 212 12.54 5.57 0.28
CA ALA A 212 13.43 4.78 1.13
C ALA A 212 12.90 3.35 1.34
N ILE A 213 11.60 3.17 1.63
CA ILE A 213 10.96 1.86 1.77
C ILE A 213 11.09 1.04 0.47
N MET A 214 10.84 1.67 -0.69
CA MET A 214 10.96 1.01 -2.00
C MET A 214 12.39 0.60 -2.31
N SER A 215 13.37 1.49 -2.09
CA SER A 215 14.78 1.18 -2.34
C SER A 215 15.27 0.04 -1.45
N PHE A 216 14.92 0.04 -0.17
CA PHE A 216 15.21 -1.06 0.73
C PHE A 216 14.62 -2.38 0.24
N THR A 217 13.32 -2.37 -0.11
CA THR A 217 12.62 -3.56 -0.62
C THR A 217 13.27 -4.08 -1.90
N LEU A 218 13.59 -3.20 -2.85
CA LEU A 218 14.22 -3.57 -4.11
C LEU A 218 15.67 -4.02 -3.94
N ASN A 219 16.38 -3.58 -2.89
CA ASN A 219 17.67 -4.15 -2.52
C ASN A 219 17.52 -5.63 -2.13
N ARG A 220 16.51 -5.97 -1.31
CA ARG A 220 16.22 -7.37 -0.93
C ARG A 220 15.88 -8.25 -2.13
N VAL A 221 15.09 -7.71 -3.07
CA VAL A 221 14.74 -8.39 -4.32
C VAL A 221 15.97 -8.56 -5.21
N TYR A 222 16.72 -7.49 -5.46
CA TYR A 222 17.86 -7.50 -6.37
C TYR A 222 18.97 -8.46 -5.92
N THR A 223 19.24 -8.50 -4.62
CA THR A 223 20.30 -9.34 -4.03
C THR A 223 19.83 -10.75 -3.70
N GLU A 224 18.56 -11.08 -3.91
CA GLU A 224 17.97 -12.36 -3.47
C GLU A 224 18.36 -12.71 -2.01
N TRP A 225 18.37 -11.68 -1.15
CA TRP A 225 19.05 -11.69 0.15
C TRP A 225 18.73 -12.85 1.05
N TYR A 226 17.46 -13.22 1.16
CA TYR A 226 17.02 -14.36 1.98
C TYR A 226 17.07 -15.67 1.20
N ARG A 227 16.75 -15.65 -0.09
CA ARG A 227 16.80 -16.86 -0.94
C ARG A 227 18.21 -17.41 -1.07
N ASN A 228 19.20 -16.54 -1.21
CA ASN A 228 20.62 -16.94 -1.21
C ASN A 228 21.09 -17.53 0.13
N LYS A 229 20.29 -17.40 1.20
CA LYS A 229 20.53 -18.01 2.52
C LYS A 229 19.64 -19.23 2.77
N GLY A 230 18.96 -19.74 1.74
CA GLY A 230 18.15 -20.95 1.82
C GLY A 230 16.73 -20.73 2.37
N HIS A 231 16.23 -19.48 2.39
CA HIS A 231 14.86 -19.15 2.75
C HIS A 231 13.99 -19.07 1.50
N ASP A 232 12.67 -19.28 1.65
CA ASP A 232 11.66 -19.26 0.60
C ASP A 232 10.86 -17.95 0.53
N PHE A 233 11.34 -16.88 1.17
CA PHE A 233 10.71 -15.57 1.21
C PHE A 233 11.63 -14.44 0.72
N THR A 234 11.04 -13.30 0.38
CA THR A 234 11.75 -12.12 -0.11
C THR A 234 12.18 -11.20 1.02
N ILE A 235 11.32 -11.02 2.03
CA ILE A 235 11.46 -10.04 3.10
C ILE A 235 10.70 -10.51 4.35
N THR A 236 11.03 -9.96 5.53
CA THR A 236 10.32 -10.25 6.77
C THR A 236 9.39 -9.10 7.19
N SER A 237 8.42 -9.39 8.07
CA SER A 237 7.60 -8.35 8.75
C SER A 237 8.27 -7.80 10.02
N SER A 238 9.47 -8.24 10.32
CA SER A 238 10.20 -7.86 11.54
C SER A 238 10.97 -6.55 11.36
N THR A 239 10.68 -5.55 12.17
CA THR A 239 11.36 -4.23 12.15
C THR A 239 12.83 -4.31 12.49
N ALA A 240 13.28 -5.38 13.18
CA ALA A 240 14.69 -5.61 13.46
C ALA A 240 15.51 -5.93 12.18
N TYR A 241 14.88 -6.56 11.21
CA TYR A 241 15.53 -7.00 9.97
C TYR A 241 15.11 -6.16 8.76
N ASP A 242 13.81 -5.90 8.64
CA ASP A 242 13.22 -5.26 7.46
C ASP A 242 12.18 -4.20 7.85
N HIS A 243 10.95 -4.34 7.39
CA HIS A 243 9.85 -3.40 7.59
C HIS A 243 8.72 -3.99 8.41
N LYS A 244 7.93 -3.14 9.07
CA LYS A 244 6.66 -3.59 9.61
C LYS A 244 5.65 -3.79 8.48
N PHE A 245 5.19 -5.04 8.36
CA PHE A 245 4.04 -5.41 7.54
C PHE A 245 2.97 -6.02 8.44
N ILE A 246 1.71 -5.68 8.23
CA ILE A 246 0.58 -6.23 8.99
C ILE A 246 -0.49 -6.69 7.99
N PRO A 247 -0.81 -7.99 7.92
CA PRO A 247 -1.90 -8.46 7.07
C PRO A 247 -3.21 -7.71 7.37
N GLY A 248 -3.92 -7.26 6.33
CA GLY A 248 -5.20 -6.55 6.50
C GLY A 248 -5.10 -5.11 7.01
N LYS A 249 -3.90 -4.51 7.03
CA LYS A 249 -3.71 -3.11 7.44
C LYS A 249 -4.56 -2.15 6.61
N THR A 250 -5.24 -1.22 7.29
CA THR A 250 -5.82 -0.02 6.67
C THR A 250 -4.71 0.80 6.01
N THR A 251 -4.87 1.16 4.76
CA THR A 251 -3.97 2.07 4.04
C THR A 251 -4.61 3.44 3.90
N TYR A 252 -3.90 4.45 3.39
CA TYR A 252 -4.39 5.82 3.37
C TYR A 252 -4.23 6.44 1.98
N ASN A 253 -5.21 7.22 1.57
CA ASN A 253 -5.30 7.75 0.21
C ASN A 253 -4.07 8.58 -0.19
N SER A 254 -3.54 9.42 0.73
CA SER A 254 -2.33 10.20 0.49
C SER A 254 -1.09 9.34 0.20
N ILE A 255 -0.91 8.24 0.96
CA ILE A 255 0.17 7.27 0.75
C ILE A 255 -0.06 6.49 -0.55
N ASN A 256 -1.29 5.99 -0.76
CA ASN A 256 -1.63 5.17 -1.91
C ASN A 256 -1.38 5.90 -3.24
N THR A 257 -1.76 7.19 -3.31
CA THR A 257 -1.53 8.03 -4.48
C THR A 257 -0.04 8.17 -4.79
N ILE A 258 0.79 8.48 -3.79
CA ILE A 258 2.23 8.61 -3.99
C ILE A 258 2.84 7.29 -4.47
N VAL A 259 2.50 6.16 -3.85
CA VAL A 259 3.00 4.86 -4.28
C VAL A 259 2.63 4.57 -5.73
N ASP A 260 1.39 4.84 -6.13
CA ASP A 260 0.94 4.61 -7.52
C ASP A 260 1.68 5.51 -8.53
N GLU A 261 2.12 6.71 -8.12
CA GLU A 261 2.89 7.63 -8.97
C GLU A 261 4.35 7.20 -9.15
N ILE A 262 5.00 6.68 -8.10
CA ILE A 262 6.47 6.49 -8.08
C ILE A 262 6.92 5.03 -7.87
N PHE A 263 6.03 4.04 -7.93
CA PHE A 263 6.29 2.65 -7.51
C PHE A 263 7.48 1.96 -8.22
N ALA A 264 7.95 2.48 -9.33
CA ALA A 264 9.11 1.95 -10.04
C ALA A 264 10.44 2.64 -9.69
N ASP A 265 10.40 3.67 -8.83
CA ASP A 265 11.58 4.44 -8.47
C ASP A 265 12.34 3.81 -7.30
N TYR A 266 13.64 4.01 -7.29
CA TYR A 266 14.55 3.54 -6.24
C TYR A 266 15.79 4.43 -6.14
N LEU A 267 16.51 4.29 -5.04
CA LEU A 267 17.73 5.08 -4.77
C LEU A 267 18.97 4.27 -5.16
N SER A 268 19.93 4.91 -5.78
CA SER A 268 21.17 4.30 -6.25
C SER A 268 22.38 5.20 -6.08
N ARG A 269 23.59 4.59 -6.11
CA ARG A 269 24.88 5.26 -6.14
C ARG A 269 25.43 5.33 -7.56
N PRO A 270 26.26 6.32 -7.91
CA PRO A 270 26.95 6.36 -9.19
C PRO A 270 27.72 5.07 -9.46
N ASN A 271 27.56 4.51 -10.66
CA ASN A 271 28.23 3.28 -11.09
C ASN A 271 27.86 2.01 -10.30
N VAL A 272 26.84 2.03 -9.45
CA VAL A 272 26.31 0.88 -8.72
C VAL A 272 24.90 0.58 -9.24
N ARG A 273 24.66 -0.63 -9.75
CA ARG A 273 23.33 -1.06 -10.23
C ARG A 273 22.38 -1.43 -9.10
N GLN A 274 22.94 -1.87 -8.00
CA GLN A 274 22.17 -2.31 -6.83
C GLN A 274 21.42 -1.14 -6.20
N PRO A 275 20.10 -1.25 -5.90
CA PRO A 275 19.40 -0.30 -5.07
C PRO A 275 20.08 -0.14 -3.71
N ILE A 276 20.11 1.07 -3.17
CA ILE A 276 20.62 1.33 -1.83
C ILE A 276 19.74 0.61 -0.80
N LEU A 277 20.35 -0.09 0.17
CA LEU A 277 19.67 -0.55 1.36
C LEU A 277 19.46 0.65 2.31
N THR A 278 18.37 1.35 2.12
CA THR A 278 18.02 2.57 2.84
C THR A 278 17.45 2.27 4.22
N GLN A 279 18.31 1.95 5.18
CA GLN A 279 17.88 1.74 6.56
C GLN A 279 17.43 3.06 7.19
N TYR A 280 16.46 2.98 8.09
CA TYR A 280 15.89 4.10 8.83
C TYR A 280 15.39 3.66 10.22
N CYS A 281 15.10 4.61 11.09
CA CYS A 281 14.43 4.42 12.36
C CYS A 281 13.51 5.60 12.70
N ASP A 282 12.77 5.54 13.79
CA ASP A 282 11.90 6.64 14.21
C ASP A 282 12.70 7.89 14.64
N GLY A 283 13.89 7.71 15.21
CA GLY A 283 14.77 8.78 15.68
C GLY A 283 14.34 9.39 17.01
N LYS A 284 13.44 8.75 17.75
CA LYS A 284 12.95 9.17 19.07
C LYS A 284 13.00 8.05 20.09
N LYS A 285 12.28 6.97 19.87
CA LYS A 285 12.31 5.77 20.72
C LYS A 285 13.53 4.91 20.44
N VAL A 286 13.97 4.90 19.18
CA VAL A 286 15.15 4.18 18.71
C VAL A 286 16.14 5.16 18.12
N SER A 287 17.38 5.11 18.59
CA SER A 287 18.52 5.79 17.97
C SER A 287 19.11 4.94 16.86
N CYS A 288 19.43 5.53 15.73
CA CYS A 288 20.06 4.85 14.61
C CYS A 288 21.33 5.56 14.13
N PRO A 289 22.34 4.79 13.64
CA PRO A 289 23.58 5.38 13.16
C PRO A 289 23.36 6.00 11.78
N GLU A 290 23.55 7.30 11.62
CA GLU A 290 23.63 8.03 10.34
C GLU A 290 22.57 7.63 9.26
N TRP A 291 21.45 7.02 9.68
CA TRP A 291 20.33 6.68 8.81
C TRP A 291 19.26 7.77 8.85
N MET A 292 18.36 7.71 7.88
CA MET A 292 17.20 8.58 7.92
C MET A 292 16.36 8.32 9.19
N THR A 293 16.04 9.40 9.90
CA THR A 293 15.07 9.33 10.98
C THR A 293 13.71 9.80 10.47
N GLN A 294 12.66 9.04 10.76
CA GLN A 294 11.31 9.34 10.27
C GLN A 294 10.84 10.71 10.79
N TRP A 295 10.97 10.97 12.07
CA TRP A 295 10.64 12.29 12.64
C TRP A 295 11.55 13.41 12.14
N GLY A 296 12.82 13.13 11.85
CA GLY A 296 13.74 14.10 11.27
C GLY A 296 13.37 14.42 9.82
N SER A 297 12.96 13.42 9.03
CA SER A 297 12.48 13.66 7.67
C SER A 297 11.20 14.51 7.65
N LYS A 298 10.32 14.30 8.65
CA LYS A 298 9.14 15.18 8.83
C LYS A 298 9.54 16.60 9.14
N TYR A 299 10.48 16.80 10.07
CA TYR A 299 10.97 18.14 10.39
C TYR A 299 11.52 18.87 9.14
N LEU A 300 12.29 18.19 8.28
CA LEU A 300 12.79 18.77 7.04
C LEU A 300 11.64 19.08 6.05
N GLY A 301 10.65 18.19 5.93
CA GLY A 301 9.47 18.42 5.10
C GLY A 301 8.64 19.63 5.57
N ASP A 302 8.50 19.82 6.88
CA ASP A 302 7.85 21.01 7.46
C ASP A 302 8.62 22.31 7.15
N GLN A 303 9.94 22.23 6.93
CA GLN A 303 10.78 23.34 6.48
C GLN A 303 10.75 23.55 4.96
N GLY A 304 9.96 22.77 4.22
CA GLY A 304 9.79 22.91 2.77
C GLY A 304 10.85 22.21 1.92
N TYR A 305 11.64 21.32 2.50
CA TYR A 305 12.60 20.51 1.73
C TYR A 305 11.89 19.58 0.75
N ALA A 306 12.40 19.50 -0.46
CA ALA A 306 11.92 18.52 -1.46
C ALA A 306 12.33 17.08 -1.08
N PRO A 307 11.63 16.04 -1.58
CA PRO A 307 11.94 14.66 -1.26
C PRO A 307 13.42 14.28 -1.48
N ILE A 308 14.00 14.70 -2.60
CA ILE A 308 15.40 14.44 -2.93
C ILE A 308 16.37 15.13 -1.96
N GLU A 309 16.03 16.31 -1.47
CA GLU A 309 16.85 17.05 -0.50
C GLU A 309 16.81 16.37 0.87
N ILE A 310 15.62 15.91 1.32
CA ILE A 310 15.46 15.11 2.53
C ILE A 310 16.31 13.83 2.45
N LEU A 311 16.23 13.11 1.35
CA LEU A 311 16.99 11.87 1.15
C LEU A 311 18.50 12.11 1.12
N ARG A 312 18.97 13.16 0.43
CA ARG A 312 20.39 13.51 0.38
C ARG A 312 20.96 13.97 1.71
N TYR A 313 20.14 14.64 2.53
CA TYR A 313 20.53 14.99 3.89
C TYR A 313 21.00 13.80 4.72
N TYR A 314 20.33 12.63 4.55
CA TYR A 314 20.65 11.41 5.30
C TYR A 314 21.57 10.45 4.54
N TYR A 315 21.36 10.27 3.25
CA TYR A 315 22.11 9.28 2.45
C TYR A 315 23.23 9.90 1.61
N GLY A 316 23.42 11.22 1.70
CA GLY A 316 24.51 11.96 1.07
C GLY A 316 24.24 12.40 -0.37
N GLU A 317 24.98 13.42 -0.80
CA GLU A 317 24.80 14.15 -2.07
C GLU A 317 24.99 13.27 -3.33
N SER A 318 25.76 12.18 -3.23
CA SER A 318 25.99 11.27 -4.36
C SER A 318 24.83 10.34 -4.66
N MET A 319 23.77 10.36 -3.85
CA MET A 319 22.56 9.55 -4.06
C MET A 319 21.66 10.21 -5.11
N TYR A 320 21.07 9.41 -5.98
CA TYR A 320 20.08 9.87 -6.97
C TYR A 320 18.93 8.87 -7.11
N ILE A 321 17.79 9.36 -7.58
CA ILE A 321 16.60 8.55 -7.88
C ILE A 321 16.75 7.96 -9.28
N ASN A 322 16.49 6.68 -9.40
CA ASN A 322 16.47 5.93 -10.65
C ASN A 322 15.12 5.22 -10.81
N THR A 323 14.74 4.88 -12.04
CA THR A 323 13.49 4.17 -12.33
C THR A 323 13.81 2.80 -12.91
N ALA A 324 13.16 1.76 -12.42
CA ALA A 324 13.34 0.39 -12.92
C ALA A 324 12.81 0.26 -14.36
N GLU A 325 13.61 -0.36 -15.23
CA GLU A 325 13.27 -0.55 -16.64
C GLU A 325 12.23 -1.66 -16.85
N GLN A 326 12.12 -2.60 -15.92
CA GLN A 326 11.27 -3.77 -16.03
C GLN A 326 10.28 -3.86 -14.87
N ILE A 327 9.01 -4.06 -15.22
CA ILE A 327 7.92 -4.33 -14.28
C ILE A 327 7.32 -5.68 -14.66
N SER A 328 7.28 -6.61 -13.68
CA SER A 328 6.73 -7.95 -13.86
C SER A 328 5.20 -7.96 -13.66
N GLY A 329 4.55 -9.02 -14.15
CA GLY A 329 3.11 -9.26 -13.90
C GLY A 329 2.15 -8.32 -14.65
N ILE A 330 2.62 -7.62 -15.67
CA ILE A 330 1.78 -6.74 -16.49
C ILE A 330 1.78 -7.16 -17.97
N PRO A 331 0.64 -7.02 -18.69
CA PRO A 331 0.54 -7.42 -20.10
C PRO A 331 1.43 -6.60 -21.03
N SER A 332 1.68 -5.33 -20.69
CA SER A 332 2.45 -4.41 -21.52
C SER A 332 2.88 -3.19 -20.72
N SER A 333 4.11 -2.73 -20.96
CA SER A 333 4.63 -1.50 -20.37
C SER A 333 3.91 -0.26 -20.87
N TRP A 334 3.89 0.78 -20.04
CA TRP A 334 3.41 2.10 -20.42
C TRP A 334 4.14 2.62 -21.67
N PRO A 335 3.42 3.29 -22.59
CA PRO A 335 3.99 3.67 -23.88
C PRO A 335 5.01 4.83 -23.82
N GLY A 336 5.20 5.46 -22.65
CA GLY A 336 6.07 6.63 -22.48
C GLY A 336 5.37 7.97 -22.70
N TYR A 337 4.06 7.96 -22.91
CA TYR A 337 3.22 9.16 -23.08
C TYR A 337 1.78 8.89 -22.68
N ASP A 338 1.08 9.93 -22.28
CA ASP A 338 -0.31 9.85 -21.87
C ASP A 338 -1.24 9.58 -23.06
N LEU A 339 -2.30 8.78 -22.83
CA LEU A 339 -3.38 8.62 -23.77
C LEU A 339 -4.53 9.56 -23.38
N THR A 340 -4.92 10.40 -24.31
CA THR A 340 -5.95 11.42 -24.14
C THR A 340 -6.83 11.54 -25.38
N ILE A 341 -7.88 12.36 -25.33
CA ILE A 341 -8.74 12.61 -26.49
C ILE A 341 -7.91 12.99 -27.70
N GLY A 342 -8.11 12.27 -28.80
CA GLY A 342 -7.35 12.39 -30.04
C GLY A 342 -6.25 11.36 -30.23
N SER A 343 -5.79 10.67 -29.16
CA SER A 343 -4.84 9.55 -29.27
C SER A 343 -5.42 8.41 -30.09
N ARG A 344 -4.58 7.71 -30.88
CA ARG A 344 -4.99 6.62 -31.77
C ARG A 344 -3.97 5.47 -31.76
N GLY A 345 -4.42 4.27 -32.08
CA GLY A 345 -3.57 3.12 -32.32
C GLY A 345 -3.75 1.98 -31.33
N ASP A 346 -2.78 1.05 -31.32
CA ASP A 346 -2.90 -0.22 -30.60
C ASP A 346 -2.90 -0.05 -29.08
N LYS A 347 -2.21 0.94 -28.55
CA LYS A 347 -2.22 1.22 -27.11
C LYS A 347 -3.60 1.71 -26.63
N VAL A 348 -4.28 2.50 -27.45
CA VAL A 348 -5.68 2.90 -27.17
C VAL A 348 -6.60 1.68 -27.24
N ARG A 349 -6.46 0.87 -28.29
CA ARG A 349 -7.24 -0.39 -28.44
C ARG A 349 -7.03 -1.32 -27.25
N GLN A 350 -5.80 -1.47 -26.78
CA GLN A 350 -5.46 -2.27 -25.61
C GLN A 350 -6.22 -1.80 -24.36
N ILE A 351 -6.18 -0.49 -24.07
CA ILE A 351 -6.90 0.09 -22.90
C ILE A 351 -8.41 -0.11 -23.04
N GLN A 352 -8.99 0.11 -24.20
CA GLN A 352 -10.41 -0.14 -24.46
C GLN A 352 -10.79 -1.61 -24.20
N GLN A 353 -9.97 -2.57 -24.65
CA GLN A 353 -10.17 -3.99 -24.36
C GLN A 353 -10.08 -4.31 -22.88
N GLN A 354 -9.08 -3.76 -22.18
CA GLN A 354 -8.89 -3.99 -20.74
C GLN A 354 -10.04 -3.39 -19.93
N LEU A 355 -10.48 -2.17 -20.21
CA LEU A 355 -11.62 -1.54 -19.57
C LEU A 355 -12.91 -2.36 -19.77
N ASN A 356 -13.18 -2.82 -20.99
CA ASN A 356 -14.34 -3.66 -21.28
C ASN A 356 -14.30 -5.01 -20.56
N ARG A 357 -13.09 -5.59 -20.36
CA ARG A 357 -12.96 -6.81 -19.56
C ARG A 357 -13.24 -6.54 -18.09
N ILE A 358 -12.72 -5.44 -17.54
CA ILE A 358 -12.96 -5.03 -16.15
C ILE A 358 -14.46 -4.72 -15.94
N ALA A 359 -15.11 -4.05 -16.89
CA ALA A 359 -16.53 -3.70 -16.80
C ALA A 359 -17.47 -4.91 -16.67
N LYS A 360 -17.03 -6.13 -16.99
CA LYS A 360 -17.83 -7.34 -16.74
C LYS A 360 -17.97 -7.69 -15.26
N ASP A 361 -16.98 -7.34 -14.46
CA ASP A 361 -16.96 -7.62 -13.03
C ASP A 361 -17.23 -6.34 -12.19
N TYR A 362 -17.14 -5.15 -12.81
CA TYR A 362 -17.42 -3.83 -12.21
C TYR A 362 -18.52 -3.12 -13.01
N PRO A 363 -19.81 -3.35 -12.69
CA PRO A 363 -20.95 -2.90 -13.50
C PRO A 363 -21.08 -1.40 -13.66
N SER A 364 -20.54 -0.59 -12.76
CA SER A 364 -20.54 0.88 -12.88
C SER A 364 -19.69 1.40 -14.04
N LEU A 365 -18.78 0.57 -14.57
CA LEU A 365 -17.93 0.94 -15.70
C LEU A 365 -18.69 0.73 -17.03
N PRO A 366 -18.76 1.75 -17.91
CA PRO A 366 -19.42 1.59 -19.21
C PRO A 366 -18.61 0.71 -20.15
N THR A 367 -19.28 -0.09 -20.97
CA THR A 367 -18.69 -0.77 -22.11
C THR A 367 -18.54 0.22 -23.28
N ILE A 368 -17.39 0.23 -23.93
CA ILE A 368 -17.03 1.16 -24.99
C ILE A 368 -16.61 0.41 -26.27
N ALA A 369 -16.65 1.11 -27.43
CA ALA A 369 -16.14 0.56 -28.68
C ALA A 369 -14.62 0.33 -28.61
N VAL A 370 -14.15 -0.79 -29.20
CA VAL A 370 -12.73 -1.13 -29.31
C VAL A 370 -12.25 -0.78 -30.72
N ASP A 371 -12.11 0.49 -30.98
CA ASP A 371 -11.78 1.05 -32.30
C ASP A 371 -10.35 1.59 -32.41
N GLY A 372 -9.66 1.73 -31.27
CA GLY A 372 -8.32 2.31 -31.21
C GLY A 372 -8.32 3.83 -31.34
N VAL A 373 -9.47 4.49 -31.12
CA VAL A 373 -9.62 5.95 -31.11
C VAL A 373 -10.00 6.42 -29.71
N TYR A 374 -9.20 7.25 -29.08
CA TYR A 374 -9.47 7.82 -27.79
C TYR A 374 -10.43 9.00 -27.94
N GLY A 375 -11.73 8.73 -27.91
CA GLY A 375 -12.79 9.72 -27.96
C GLY A 375 -13.38 10.00 -26.57
N GLU A 376 -14.44 10.80 -26.53
CA GLU A 376 -15.16 11.15 -25.28
C GLU A 376 -15.68 9.93 -24.52
N SER A 377 -16.15 8.89 -25.22
CA SER A 377 -16.61 7.64 -24.59
C SER A 377 -15.49 6.93 -23.83
N THR A 378 -14.28 6.89 -24.42
CA THR A 378 -13.09 6.32 -23.76
C THR A 378 -12.68 7.17 -22.56
N ALA A 379 -12.65 8.51 -22.70
CA ALA A 379 -12.32 9.43 -21.61
C ALA A 379 -13.31 9.29 -20.43
N ASN A 380 -14.60 9.15 -20.71
CA ASN A 380 -15.61 8.95 -19.68
C ASN A 380 -15.48 7.59 -18.97
N ALA A 381 -15.16 6.51 -19.70
CA ALA A 381 -14.88 5.21 -19.12
C ALA A 381 -13.65 5.26 -18.20
N VAL A 382 -12.61 5.98 -18.62
CA VAL A 382 -11.39 6.19 -17.82
C VAL A 382 -11.71 7.01 -16.56
N ARG A 383 -12.49 8.10 -16.62
CA ARG A 383 -12.92 8.85 -15.42
C ARG A 383 -13.68 7.97 -14.44
N LYS A 384 -14.60 7.14 -14.94
CA LYS A 384 -15.32 6.18 -14.09
C LYS A 384 -14.39 5.16 -13.46
N PHE A 385 -13.44 4.63 -14.22
CA PHE A 385 -12.41 3.74 -13.69
C PHE A 385 -11.57 4.43 -12.60
N GLN A 386 -11.11 5.65 -12.84
CA GLN A 386 -10.34 6.44 -11.89
C GLN A 386 -11.13 6.67 -10.59
N ASN A 387 -12.42 7.02 -10.68
CA ASN A 387 -13.30 7.18 -9.54
C ASN A 387 -13.41 5.89 -8.71
N VAL A 388 -13.71 4.75 -9.35
CA VAL A 388 -13.86 3.45 -8.67
C VAL A 388 -12.58 3.03 -7.96
N PHE A 389 -11.43 3.28 -8.57
CA PHE A 389 -10.14 2.81 -8.05
C PHE A 389 -9.30 3.90 -7.34
N GLY A 390 -9.92 5.02 -6.97
CA GLY A 390 -9.32 6.05 -6.13
C GLY A 390 -8.17 6.84 -6.79
N LEU A 391 -8.22 6.98 -8.13
CA LEU A 391 -7.29 7.82 -8.89
C LEU A 391 -7.91 9.20 -9.19
N PRO A 392 -7.10 10.24 -9.47
CA PRO A 392 -7.61 11.53 -9.95
C PRO A 392 -8.45 11.37 -11.22
N GLU A 393 -9.68 11.89 -11.22
CA GLU A 393 -10.66 11.73 -12.29
C GLU A 393 -10.39 12.64 -13.51
N THR A 394 -9.22 12.49 -14.12
CA THR A 394 -8.77 13.30 -15.26
C THR A 394 -9.38 12.88 -16.59
N GLY A 395 -9.74 11.61 -16.74
CA GLY A 395 -10.09 11.00 -18.02
C GLY A 395 -8.90 10.84 -18.96
N VAL A 396 -7.69 10.92 -18.44
CA VAL A 396 -6.41 10.68 -19.14
C VAL A 396 -5.81 9.38 -18.62
N VAL A 397 -5.29 8.54 -19.49
CA VAL A 397 -4.49 7.38 -19.10
C VAL A 397 -3.04 7.84 -19.00
N ASP A 398 -2.69 8.36 -17.84
CA ASP A 398 -1.34 8.67 -17.41
C ASP A 398 -0.63 7.42 -16.85
N TYR A 399 0.59 7.58 -16.37
CA TYR A 399 1.40 6.48 -15.82
C TYR A 399 0.69 5.70 -14.70
N PRO A 400 0.16 6.34 -13.63
CA PRO A 400 -0.57 5.63 -12.58
C PRO A 400 -1.81 4.90 -13.09
N THR A 401 -2.60 5.55 -13.94
CA THR A 401 -3.82 4.99 -14.52
C THR A 401 -3.54 3.79 -15.42
N TRP A 402 -2.49 3.84 -16.25
CA TRP A 402 -2.06 2.71 -17.08
C TRP A 402 -1.79 1.46 -16.25
N TYR A 403 -0.97 1.61 -15.21
CA TYR A 403 -0.60 0.46 -14.38
C TYR A 403 -1.74 -0.02 -13.49
N LYS A 404 -2.63 0.88 -13.06
CA LYS A 404 -3.84 0.48 -12.32
C LYS A 404 -4.82 -0.30 -13.18
N ILE A 405 -5.04 0.12 -14.44
CA ILE A 405 -5.85 -0.65 -15.40
C ILE A 405 -5.23 -2.02 -15.62
N SER A 406 -3.91 -2.10 -15.83
CA SER A 406 -3.20 -3.37 -16.04
C SER A 406 -3.31 -4.30 -14.83
N GLU A 407 -3.16 -3.78 -13.61
CA GLU A 407 -3.28 -4.52 -12.34
C GLU A 407 -4.68 -5.13 -12.17
N ILE A 408 -5.72 -4.31 -12.32
CA ILE A 408 -7.11 -4.78 -12.18
C ILE A 408 -7.47 -5.76 -13.29
N TYR A 409 -7.04 -5.49 -14.53
CA TYR A 409 -7.25 -6.39 -15.66
C TYR A 409 -6.66 -7.78 -15.41
N VAL A 410 -5.41 -7.87 -14.93
CA VAL A 410 -4.76 -9.14 -14.57
C VAL A 410 -5.55 -9.85 -13.47
N GLY A 411 -5.95 -9.13 -12.43
CA GLY A 411 -6.74 -9.67 -11.32
C GLY A 411 -8.06 -10.31 -11.77
N VAL A 412 -8.86 -9.60 -12.57
CA VAL A 412 -10.17 -10.11 -13.03
C VAL A 412 -10.05 -11.12 -14.17
N SER A 413 -8.95 -11.13 -14.93
CA SER A 413 -8.77 -12.02 -16.08
C SER A 413 -8.12 -13.36 -15.71
N ARG A 414 -7.59 -13.53 -14.50
CA ARG A 414 -6.87 -14.73 -14.03
C ARG A 414 -5.66 -15.11 -14.91
N ILE A 415 -5.07 -14.15 -15.63
CA ILE A 415 -3.93 -14.45 -16.52
C ILE A 415 -2.73 -14.97 -15.72
N ALA A 416 -2.58 -14.54 -14.47
CA ALA A 416 -1.50 -14.98 -13.58
C ALA A 416 -1.67 -16.41 -13.03
N GLU A 417 -2.88 -17.01 -13.10
CA GLU A 417 -3.13 -18.37 -12.61
C GLU A 417 -2.82 -19.45 -13.67
N LEU A 418 -2.49 -19.06 -14.88
CA LEU A 418 -2.24 -19.96 -16.03
C LEU A 418 -0.75 -20.21 -16.30
N ASN A 419 0.17 -19.68 -15.46
CA ASN A 419 1.62 -19.87 -15.63
C ASN A 419 2.23 -20.59 -14.44
#